data_72d5c467cd4caeb864fb2d36678924ec
#
_entry.id   72d5c467cd4caeb864fb2d36678924ec
#
_cell.length_a   1.000
_cell.length_b   1.000
_cell.length_c   1.000
_cell.angle_alpha   90.00
_cell.angle_beta   90.00
_cell.angle_gamma   90.00
#
_symmetry.space_group_name_H-M   'P 1'
#
loop_
_entity.id
_entity.type
_entity.pdbx_description
1 polymer ?
#
loop_
_entity_poly.entity_id
_entity_poly.type
_entity_poly.pdbx_seq_one_letter_code
_entity_poly.pdbx_strand_id
1 'polypeptide(L)'
;MTISRSRLVDTTVSRWYHCISRCVRRAHLLGDETAPGRKDWIENRLKELDQIFAVSVGGFSLMDNHLHLLLRIDPEVANGWSDSEVVERWFRLFPPRGSDRKPMKVSKEMVAARVGNADRPVQKLRSDDIRSENRWERQDQR
;
A
#
# COMPACT_ATOMS: atom_id res chain seq x y z
N MET A 1 16.01 17.87 10.88
CA MET A 1 15.38 16.78 11.68
C MET A 1 14.24 16.22 10.87
N THR A 2 14.26 14.93 10.55
CA THR A 2 13.15 14.26 9.84
C THR A 2 12.12 13.82 10.89
N ILE A 3 10.90 14.32 10.79
CA ILE A 3 9.80 13.93 11.68
C ILE A 3 9.34 12.54 11.24
N SER A 4 9.20 11.61 12.20
CA SER A 4 8.65 10.28 11.91
C SER A 4 7.23 10.42 11.34
N ARG A 5 6.93 9.74 10.23
CA ARG A 5 5.58 9.76 9.61
C ARG A 5 4.48 9.30 10.56
N SER A 6 4.77 8.40 11.50
CA SER A 6 3.83 8.00 12.55
C SER A 6 3.35 9.16 13.43
N ARG A 7 4.07 10.28 13.44
CA ARG A 7 3.66 11.53 14.12
C ARG A 7 2.87 12.47 13.21
N LEU A 8 2.88 12.24 11.90
CA LEU A 8 2.18 13.09 10.93
C LEU A 8 0.79 12.56 10.60
N VAL A 9 0.50 11.29 10.89
CA VAL A 9 -0.79 10.67 10.63
C VAL A 9 -1.53 10.52 11.96
N ASP A 10 -2.54 11.37 12.16
CA ASP A 10 -3.45 11.31 13.31
C ASP A 10 -4.90 11.37 12.80
N THR A 11 -5.53 10.21 12.74
CA THR A 11 -6.89 10.06 12.22
C THR A 11 -7.96 10.63 13.14
N THR A 12 -7.61 11.03 14.38
CA THR A 12 -8.51 11.73 15.28
C THR A 12 -8.62 13.22 14.95
N VAL A 13 -7.55 13.79 14.33
CA VAL A 13 -7.50 15.20 13.91
C VAL A 13 -7.97 15.35 12.46
N SER A 14 -7.49 14.51 11.56
CA SER A 14 -7.90 14.52 10.16
C SER A 14 -7.85 13.11 9.58
N ARG A 15 -8.79 12.82 8.70
CA ARG A 15 -8.78 11.57 7.89
C ARG A 15 -8.20 11.80 6.50
N TRP A 16 -8.02 13.04 6.09
CA TRP A 16 -7.52 13.40 4.77
C TRP A 16 -6.06 13.80 4.82
N TYR A 17 -5.26 13.21 3.94
CA TYR A 17 -3.82 13.44 3.84
C TYR A 17 -3.45 13.72 2.39
N HIS A 18 -2.68 14.79 2.20
CA HIS A 18 -2.05 15.07 0.92
C HIS A 18 -0.63 14.51 0.93
N CYS A 19 -0.41 13.48 0.13
CA CYS A 19 0.87 12.78 0.01
C CYS A 19 1.55 13.20 -1.29
N ILE A 20 2.86 13.42 -1.23
CA ILE A 20 3.70 13.76 -2.38
C ILE A 20 4.84 12.76 -2.44
N SER A 21 4.99 12.08 -3.57
CA SER A 21 6.14 11.23 -3.88
C SER A 21 6.90 11.78 -5.08
N ARG A 22 8.22 11.86 -4.97
CA ARG A 22 9.07 12.41 -6.04
C ARG A 22 10.02 11.34 -6.57
N CYS A 23 10.24 11.37 -7.88
CA CYS A 23 11.24 10.52 -8.51
C CYS A 23 12.64 10.85 -8.00
N VAL A 24 13.48 9.82 -7.93
CA VAL A 24 14.88 9.93 -7.52
C VAL A 24 15.59 10.97 -8.37
N ARG A 25 16.39 11.81 -7.73
CA ARG A 25 17.16 12.89 -8.38
C ARG A 25 16.31 13.85 -9.22
N ARG A 26 15.00 13.93 -8.95
CA ARG A 26 14.03 14.73 -9.72
C ARG A 26 13.99 14.38 -11.21
N ALA A 27 14.41 13.16 -11.58
CA ALA A 27 14.33 12.69 -12.96
C ALA A 27 12.90 12.62 -13.46
N HIS A 28 12.66 12.90 -14.73
CA HIS A 28 11.33 12.91 -15.37
C HIS A 28 10.89 11.48 -15.74
N LEU A 29 10.98 10.55 -14.79
CA LEU A 29 10.75 9.13 -15.04
C LEU A 29 9.32 8.78 -15.42
N LEU A 30 8.34 9.65 -15.12
CA LEU A 30 6.93 9.41 -15.43
C LEU A 30 6.53 10.04 -16.78
N GLY A 31 7.29 11.04 -17.26
CA GLY A 31 7.07 11.72 -18.55
C GLY A 31 8.02 11.24 -19.66
N ASP A 32 8.77 10.17 -19.43
CA ASP A 32 9.75 9.65 -20.39
C ASP A 32 9.07 8.95 -21.56
N GLU A 33 9.25 9.49 -22.77
CA GLU A 33 8.73 8.90 -24.01
C GLU A 33 9.30 7.51 -24.30
N THR A 34 10.47 7.19 -23.76
CA THR A 34 11.10 5.86 -23.93
C THR A 34 10.43 4.77 -23.14
N ALA A 35 9.58 5.13 -22.18
CA ALA A 35 8.82 4.19 -21.36
C ALA A 35 7.35 4.61 -21.26
N PRO A 36 6.60 4.52 -22.36
CA PRO A 36 5.18 4.87 -22.40
C PRO A 36 4.38 3.96 -21.44
N GLY A 37 3.28 4.51 -20.92
CA GLY A 37 2.36 3.75 -20.06
C GLY A 37 2.73 3.71 -18.57
N ARG A 38 3.79 4.39 -18.11
CA ARG A 38 4.11 4.45 -16.68
C ARG A 38 3.03 5.16 -15.88
N LYS A 39 2.45 6.23 -16.41
CA LYS A 39 1.34 6.94 -15.76
C LYS A 39 0.11 6.03 -15.65
N ASP A 40 -0.24 5.33 -16.73
CA ASP A 40 -1.34 4.35 -16.74
C ASP A 40 -1.12 3.21 -15.76
N TRP A 41 0.13 2.72 -15.68
CA TRP A 41 0.49 1.70 -14.70
C TRP A 41 0.29 2.18 -13.27
N ILE A 42 0.70 3.41 -12.93
CA ILE A 42 0.49 3.98 -11.59
C ILE A 42 -1.00 4.14 -11.32
N GLU A 43 -1.77 4.67 -12.27
CA GLU A 43 -3.22 4.83 -12.12
C GLU A 43 -3.92 3.49 -11.86
N ASN A 44 -3.60 2.46 -12.65
CA ASN A 44 -4.16 1.13 -12.44
C ASN A 44 -3.75 0.55 -11.09
N ARG A 45 -2.51 0.78 -10.66
CA ARG A 45 -2.05 0.35 -9.34
C ARG A 45 -2.76 1.08 -8.20
N LEU A 46 -3.04 2.38 -8.33
CA LEU A 46 -3.83 3.13 -7.35
C LEU A 46 -5.24 2.56 -7.22
N LYS A 47 -5.91 2.27 -8.34
CA LYS A 47 -7.24 1.62 -8.36
C LYS A 47 -7.23 0.25 -7.67
N GLU A 48 -6.18 -0.53 -7.86
CA GLU A 48 -6.01 -1.81 -7.19
C GLU A 48 -5.80 -1.65 -5.67
N LEU A 49 -4.96 -0.70 -5.26
CA LEU A 49 -4.65 -0.45 -3.85
C LEU A 49 -5.86 0.10 -3.09
N ASP A 50 -6.66 0.95 -3.70
CA ASP A 50 -7.92 1.45 -3.15
C ASP A 50 -8.89 0.32 -2.78
N GLN A 51 -8.89 -0.79 -3.53
CA GLN A 51 -9.70 -1.97 -3.23
C GLN A 51 -9.13 -2.88 -2.12
N ILE A 52 -7.83 -2.76 -1.84
CA ILE A 52 -7.14 -3.63 -0.88
C ILE A 52 -7.09 -3.00 0.51
N PHE A 53 -6.79 -1.72 0.58
CA PHE A 53 -6.62 -0.99 1.83
C PHE A 53 -7.92 -0.34 2.32
N ALA A 54 -7.99 -0.04 3.62
CA ALA A 54 -8.99 0.84 4.20
C ALA A 54 -8.60 2.33 4.01
N VAL A 55 -8.15 2.65 2.81
CA VAL A 55 -7.71 3.99 2.41
C VAL A 55 -8.35 4.29 1.06
N SER A 56 -9.10 5.37 0.98
CA SER A 56 -9.76 5.78 -0.26
C SER A 56 -8.92 6.85 -0.97
N VAL A 57 -8.76 6.70 -2.28
CA VAL A 57 -8.11 7.70 -3.13
C VAL A 57 -9.13 8.76 -3.52
N GLY A 58 -9.10 9.94 -2.88
CA GLY A 58 -9.99 11.06 -3.18
C GLY A 58 -9.60 11.82 -4.44
N GLY A 59 -8.34 11.73 -4.86
CA GLY A 59 -7.83 12.33 -6.08
C GLY A 59 -6.32 12.14 -6.22
N PHE A 60 -5.82 12.28 -7.45
CA PHE A 60 -4.39 12.23 -7.72
C PHE A 60 -4.01 13.11 -8.91
N SER A 61 -2.73 13.47 -8.98
CA SER A 61 -2.12 14.15 -10.13
C SER A 61 -0.74 13.54 -10.40
N LEU A 62 -0.55 13.06 -11.63
CA LEU A 62 0.68 12.44 -12.10
C LEU A 62 1.45 13.44 -12.98
N MET A 63 2.50 13.99 -12.43
CA MET A 63 3.45 14.83 -13.16
C MET A 63 4.65 13.99 -13.62
N ASP A 64 5.50 14.56 -14.46
CA ASP A 64 6.62 13.83 -15.07
C ASP A 64 7.66 13.34 -14.05
N ASN A 65 7.79 14.01 -12.90
CA ASN A 65 8.79 13.69 -11.89
C ASN A 65 8.23 13.56 -10.48
N HIS A 66 6.93 13.68 -10.30
CA HIS A 66 6.29 13.49 -8.98
C HIS A 66 4.80 13.17 -9.10
N LEU A 67 4.28 12.62 -8.02
CA LEU A 67 2.91 12.20 -7.84
C LEU A 67 2.33 12.93 -6.63
N HIS A 68 1.14 13.49 -6.78
CA HIS A 68 0.31 13.97 -5.69
C HIS A 68 -0.85 13.00 -5.47
N LEU A 69 -1.13 12.67 -4.21
CA LEU A 69 -2.26 11.83 -3.81
C LEU A 69 -3.04 12.53 -2.70
N LEU A 70 -4.35 12.56 -2.82
CA LEU A 70 -5.25 12.90 -1.73
C LEU A 70 -5.87 11.60 -1.21
N LEU A 71 -5.50 11.21 -0.02
CA LEU A 71 -5.91 9.95 0.60
C LEU A 71 -6.82 10.21 1.79
N ARG A 72 -7.83 9.37 1.95
CA ARG A 72 -8.67 9.31 3.16
C ARG A 72 -8.43 7.98 3.85
N ILE A 73 -8.09 8.03 5.13
CA ILE A 73 -7.87 6.84 5.97
C ILE A 73 -9.16 6.56 6.75
N ASP A 74 -9.65 5.33 6.66
CA ASP A 74 -10.89 4.88 7.31
C ASP A 74 -10.60 3.72 8.30
N PRO A 75 -10.14 4.01 9.53
CA PRO A 75 -9.80 2.97 10.51
C PRO A 75 -10.98 2.08 10.87
N GLU A 76 -12.20 2.60 10.85
CA GLU A 76 -13.41 1.84 11.16
C GLU A 76 -13.67 0.74 10.14
N VAL A 77 -13.37 1.01 8.86
CA VAL A 77 -13.49 -0.01 7.80
C VAL A 77 -12.50 -1.14 8.05
N ALA A 78 -11.24 -0.82 8.36
CA ALA A 78 -10.23 -1.82 8.70
C ALA A 78 -10.58 -2.64 9.94
N ASN A 79 -11.17 -1.99 10.95
CA ASN A 79 -11.58 -2.65 12.18
C ASN A 79 -12.81 -3.56 11.99
N GLY A 80 -13.64 -3.28 10.98
CA GLY A 80 -14.80 -4.11 10.61
C GLY A 80 -14.43 -5.39 9.87
N TRP A 81 -13.21 -5.51 9.33
CA TRP A 81 -12.79 -6.71 8.61
C TRP A 81 -12.51 -7.87 9.57
N SER A 82 -12.87 -9.09 9.17
CA SER A 82 -12.43 -10.32 9.84
C SER A 82 -10.92 -10.52 9.66
N ASP A 83 -10.31 -11.31 10.53
CA ASP A 83 -8.89 -11.62 10.42
C ASP A 83 -8.57 -12.36 9.10
N SER A 84 -9.48 -13.19 8.62
CA SER A 84 -9.34 -13.85 7.31
C SER A 84 -9.32 -12.84 6.17
N GLU A 85 -10.22 -11.84 6.17
CA GLU A 85 -10.24 -10.78 5.16
C GLU A 85 -8.94 -9.96 5.17
N VAL A 86 -8.40 -9.62 6.34
CA VAL A 86 -7.12 -8.92 6.45
C VAL A 86 -6.00 -9.72 5.82
N VAL A 87 -5.95 -11.03 6.07
CA VAL A 87 -4.93 -11.93 5.50
C VAL A 87 -5.11 -12.09 3.98
N GLU A 88 -6.34 -12.22 3.49
CA GLU A 88 -6.62 -12.30 2.05
C GLU A 88 -6.18 -11.03 1.32
N ARG A 89 -6.50 -9.85 1.87
CA ARG A 89 -6.06 -8.55 1.34
C ARG A 89 -4.54 -8.44 1.35
N TRP A 90 -3.89 -8.88 2.43
CA TRP A 90 -2.43 -8.96 2.52
C TRP A 90 -1.82 -9.84 1.43
N PHE A 91 -2.40 -11.02 1.16
CA PHE A 91 -1.91 -11.91 0.12
C PHE A 91 -2.14 -11.37 -1.31
N ARG A 92 -3.10 -10.47 -1.53
CA ARG A 92 -3.22 -9.75 -2.81
C ARG A 92 -2.03 -8.83 -3.08
N LEU A 93 -1.46 -8.23 -2.03
CA LEU A 93 -0.25 -7.38 -2.13
C LEU A 93 1.03 -8.21 -2.17
N PHE A 94 1.08 -9.23 -1.34
CA PHE A 94 2.26 -10.05 -1.11
C PHE A 94 1.90 -11.53 -1.30
N PRO A 95 1.67 -11.94 -2.55
CA PRO A 95 1.31 -13.33 -2.83
C PRO A 95 2.43 -14.27 -2.36
N PRO A 96 2.07 -15.39 -1.72
CA PRO A 96 3.04 -16.41 -1.36
C PRO A 96 3.74 -16.91 -2.63
N ARG A 97 5.02 -17.26 -2.50
CA ARG A 97 5.83 -17.73 -3.61
C ARG A 97 6.22 -19.18 -3.42
N GLY A 98 6.15 -19.96 -4.52
CA GLY A 98 6.62 -21.32 -4.54
C GLY A 98 8.15 -21.43 -4.52
N SER A 99 8.66 -22.65 -4.57
CA SER A 99 10.09 -22.95 -4.67
C SER A 99 10.73 -22.35 -5.93
N ASP A 100 9.95 -22.18 -6.99
CA ASP A 100 10.33 -21.52 -8.25
C ASP A 100 10.23 -19.98 -8.19
N ARG A 101 9.96 -19.40 -7.01
CA ARG A 101 9.75 -17.97 -6.75
C ARG A 101 8.57 -17.32 -7.48
N LYS A 102 7.75 -18.12 -8.18
CA LYS A 102 6.53 -17.60 -8.80
C LYS A 102 5.40 -17.42 -7.79
N PRO A 103 4.50 -16.44 -8.01
CA PRO A 103 3.33 -16.28 -7.16
C PRO A 103 2.49 -17.56 -7.18
N MET A 104 2.08 -17.99 -5.98
CA MET A 104 1.18 -19.13 -5.82
C MET A 104 -0.25 -18.66 -5.67
N LYS A 105 -1.19 -19.48 -6.10
CA LYS A 105 -2.61 -19.26 -5.83
C LYS A 105 -2.86 -19.44 -4.33
N VAL A 106 -3.49 -18.46 -3.72
CA VAL A 106 -3.82 -18.49 -2.28
C VAL A 106 -4.93 -19.48 -2.03
N SER A 107 -4.71 -20.43 -1.11
CA SER A 107 -5.70 -21.38 -0.66
C SER A 107 -6.30 -20.96 0.70
N LYS A 108 -7.47 -21.53 1.04
CA LYS A 108 -8.12 -21.28 2.34
C LYS A 108 -7.28 -21.75 3.52
N GLU A 109 -6.56 -22.86 3.33
CA GLU A 109 -5.65 -23.43 4.34
C GLU A 109 -4.48 -22.48 4.62
N MET A 110 -3.94 -21.82 3.60
CA MET A 110 -2.88 -20.81 3.75
C MET A 110 -3.38 -19.60 4.52
N VAL A 111 -4.60 -19.15 4.27
CA VAL A 111 -5.23 -18.06 5.01
C VAL A 111 -5.39 -18.46 6.49
N ALA A 112 -5.97 -19.63 6.77
CA ALA A 112 -6.17 -20.14 8.13
C ALA A 112 -4.84 -20.29 8.89
N ALA A 113 -3.82 -20.86 8.25
CA ALA A 113 -2.49 -21.01 8.85
C ALA A 113 -1.86 -19.64 9.15
N ARG A 114 -2.09 -18.63 8.31
CA ARG A 114 -1.57 -17.27 8.52
C ARG A 114 -2.31 -16.55 9.63
N VAL A 115 -3.62 -16.74 9.75
CA VAL A 115 -4.45 -16.21 10.87
C VAL A 115 -3.97 -16.79 12.20
N GLY A 116 -3.70 -18.09 12.27
CA GLY A 116 -3.24 -18.79 13.49
C GLY A 116 -1.78 -18.53 13.87
N ASN A 117 -1.02 -17.75 13.08
CA ASN A 117 0.40 -17.53 13.37
C ASN A 117 0.62 -16.48 14.46
N ALA A 118 1.00 -16.94 15.66
CA ALA A 118 1.23 -16.10 16.83
C ALA A 118 2.45 -15.16 16.70
N ASP A 119 3.48 -15.54 15.91
CA ASP A 119 4.70 -14.73 15.74
C ASP A 119 4.44 -13.46 14.92
N ARG A 120 3.37 -13.48 14.15
CA ARG A 120 2.95 -12.33 13.32
C ARG A 120 1.44 -12.11 13.46
N PRO A 121 0.97 -11.50 14.54
CA PRO A 121 -0.45 -11.33 14.78
C PRO A 121 -1.11 -10.50 13.69
N VAL A 122 -2.35 -10.83 13.34
CA VAL A 122 -3.13 -10.16 12.29
C VAL A 122 -3.36 -8.69 12.62
N GLN A 123 -3.44 -8.33 13.90
CA GLN A 123 -3.55 -6.93 14.36
C GLN A 123 -2.40 -6.06 13.85
N LYS A 124 -1.19 -6.63 13.71
CA LYS A 124 -0.06 -5.91 13.13
C LYS A 124 -0.26 -5.68 11.63
N LEU A 125 -0.80 -6.65 10.90
CA LEU A 125 -1.16 -6.46 9.49
C LEU A 125 -2.23 -5.36 9.35
N ARG A 126 -3.26 -5.39 10.19
CA ARG A 126 -4.34 -4.39 10.21
C ARG A 126 -3.80 -2.98 10.46
N SER A 127 -2.85 -2.82 11.38
CA SER A 127 -2.19 -1.54 11.63
C SER A 127 -1.24 -1.12 10.50
N ASP A 128 -0.60 -2.08 9.83
CA ASP A 128 0.24 -1.83 8.67
C ASP A 128 -0.61 -1.44 7.45
N ASP A 129 -1.83 -1.96 7.30
CA ASP A 129 -2.80 -1.55 6.28
C ASP A 129 -3.23 -0.08 6.44
N ILE A 130 -3.37 0.38 7.68
CA ILE A 130 -3.64 1.79 8.00
C ILE A 130 -2.39 2.65 7.80
N ARG A 131 -1.18 2.09 7.96
CA ARG A 131 0.12 2.79 7.91
C ARG A 131 0.94 2.45 6.66
N SER A 132 0.34 1.94 5.61
CA SER A 132 1.03 1.35 4.45
C SER A 132 2.02 2.26 3.71
N GLU A 133 2.08 3.55 4.04
CA GLU A 133 3.02 4.49 3.47
C GLU A 133 4.51 4.19 3.76
N ASN A 134 4.83 3.34 4.75
CA ASN A 134 6.21 3.13 5.19
C ASN A 134 6.99 2.08 4.38
N ARG A 135 6.36 1.38 3.42
CA ARG A 135 7.00 0.23 2.75
C ARG A 135 7.57 0.53 1.37
N TRP A 136 7.13 1.59 0.72
CA TRP A 136 7.61 1.97 -0.62
C TRP A 136 9.07 2.44 -0.62
N GLU A 137 9.56 3.00 0.49
CA GLU A 137 10.93 3.52 0.59
C GLU A 137 12.01 2.44 0.73
N ARG A 138 11.66 1.20 1.11
CA ARG A 138 12.66 0.12 1.32
C ARG A 138 13.01 -0.67 0.07
N GLN A 139 12.28 -0.51 -1.03
CA GLN A 139 12.59 -1.21 -2.28
C GLN A 139 13.58 -0.45 -3.16
N ASP A 140 13.76 0.85 -2.94
CA ASP A 140 14.68 1.69 -3.74
C ASP A 140 16.12 1.74 -3.20
N GLN A 141 16.43 1.02 -2.10
CA GLN A 141 17.79 1.02 -1.51
C GLN A 141 18.59 -0.26 -1.80
N ARG A 142 18.20 -1.04 -2.83
CA ARG A 142 19.00 -2.20 -3.26
C ARG A 142 19.34 -2.13 -4.72
#